data_baa422172e5f7016d7da1270ac4ecbc6
#
_entry.id   baa422172e5f7016d7da1270ac4ecbc6
#
_cell.length_a   1.000
_cell.length_b   1.000
_cell.length_c   1.000
_cell.angle_alpha   90.00
_cell.angle_beta   90.00
_cell.angle_gamma   90.00
#
_symmetry.space_group_name_H-M   'P 1'
#
loop_
_entity.id
_entity.type
_entity.pdbx_description
1 polymer ?
#
loop_
_entity_poly.entity_id
_entity_poly.type
_entity_poly.pdbx_seq_one_letter_code
_entity_poly.pdbx_strand_id
1 'polypeptide(L)' 'MKNIFQTSDFNLVATLHSLNHKFNEIKREDNNKVIFCFTKNTHLSVAIRKYQQGELCIEPQKFAYSQKFLKTIIYNNR' A
#
# COMPACT_ATOMS: atom_id res chain seq x y z
N MET A 1 -13.07 1.00 -18.37
CA MET A 1 -13.19 0.54 -16.99
C MET A 1 -11.90 0.78 -16.22
N LYS A 2 -12.02 1.27 -15.02
CA LYS A 2 -10.85 1.46 -14.18
C LYS A 2 -10.42 0.13 -13.58
N ASN A 3 -9.16 -0.18 -13.72
CA ASN A 3 -8.58 -1.33 -13.05
C ASN A 3 -8.10 -0.91 -11.68
N ILE A 4 -8.71 -1.45 -10.65
CA ILE A 4 -8.40 -1.11 -9.26
C ILE A 4 -7.77 -2.31 -8.59
N PHE A 5 -6.66 -2.08 -7.88
CA PHE A 5 -6.04 -3.07 -7.02
C PHE A 5 -6.37 -2.71 -5.58
N GLN A 6 -6.96 -3.64 -4.85
CA GLN A 6 -7.33 -3.43 -3.45
C GLN A 6 -6.58 -4.41 -2.58
N THR A 7 -6.10 -3.93 -1.44
CA THR A 7 -5.40 -4.79 -0.51
C THR A 7 -5.54 -4.26 0.92
N SER A 8 -5.53 -5.17 1.87
CA SER A 8 -5.45 -4.83 3.29
C SER A 8 -4.10 -5.21 3.88
N ASP A 9 -3.16 -5.65 3.05
CA ASP A 9 -1.83 -6.06 3.50
C ASP A 9 -1.00 -4.82 3.82
N PHE A 10 -0.84 -4.56 5.12
CA PHE A 10 -0.16 -3.35 5.58
C PHE A 10 1.27 -3.27 5.02
N ASN A 11 2.00 -4.37 5.06
CA ASN A 11 3.39 -4.36 4.59
C ASN A 11 3.48 -4.11 3.10
N LEU A 12 2.56 -4.67 2.31
CA LEU A 12 2.53 -4.40 0.88
C LEU A 12 2.24 -2.93 0.61
N VAL A 13 1.26 -2.35 1.32
CA VAL A 13 0.93 -0.94 1.13
C VAL A 13 2.10 -0.06 1.52
N ALA A 14 2.79 -0.37 2.63
CA ALA A 14 3.97 0.38 3.04
C ALA A 14 5.07 0.28 1.98
N THR A 15 5.25 -0.90 1.41
CA THR A 15 6.22 -1.11 0.35
C THR A 15 5.90 -0.25 -0.87
N LEU A 16 4.65 -0.29 -1.31
CA LEU A 16 4.23 0.49 -2.47
C LEU A 16 4.35 1.99 -2.21
N HIS A 17 3.99 2.43 -1.01
CA HIS A 17 4.12 3.84 -0.65
C HIS A 17 5.59 4.28 -0.67
N SER A 18 6.49 3.46 -0.16
CA SER A 18 7.92 3.78 -0.14
C SER A 18 8.51 3.85 -1.55
N LEU A 19 7.86 3.22 -2.52
CA LEU A 19 8.25 3.28 -3.92
C LEU A 19 7.50 4.36 -4.70
N ASN A 20 6.82 5.26 -3.97
CA ASN A 20 6.08 6.38 -4.55
C ASN A 20 4.81 5.99 -5.30
N HIS A 21 4.27 4.81 -5.03
CA HIS A 21 2.94 4.45 -5.52
C HIS A 21 1.91 4.94 -4.52
N LYS A 22 0.99 5.76 -4.97
CA LYS A 22 0.00 6.36 -4.09
C LYS A 22 -1.33 5.64 -4.20
N PHE A 23 -1.98 5.43 -3.04
CA PHE A 23 -3.33 4.89 -3.06
C PHE A 23 -4.31 6.05 -3.31
N ASN A 24 -5.41 5.71 -3.97
CA ASN A 24 -6.43 6.68 -4.36
C ASN A 24 -7.52 6.81 -3.31
N GLU A 25 -7.76 5.73 -2.58
CA GLU A 25 -8.89 5.67 -1.68
C GLU A 25 -8.61 4.67 -0.56
N ILE A 26 -9.21 4.93 0.60
CA ILE A 26 -9.17 4.01 1.73
C ILE A 26 -10.61 3.66 2.08
N LYS A 27 -10.88 2.36 2.20
CA LYS A 27 -12.20 1.88 2.60
C LYS A 27 -12.09 1.20 3.96
N ARG A 28 -13.09 1.40 4.80
CA ARG A 28 -13.16 0.72 6.09
C ARG A 28 -14.36 -0.20 6.10
N GLU A 29 -14.12 -1.41 6.59
CA GLU A 29 -15.18 -2.39 6.70
C GLU A 29 -15.65 -2.52 8.15
N ASP A 30 -16.78 -3.20 8.34
CA ASP A 30 -17.44 -3.28 9.63
C ASP A 30 -16.57 -3.88 10.74
N ASN A 31 -15.62 -4.72 10.37
CA ASN A 31 -14.73 -5.36 11.34
C ASN A 31 -13.44 -4.57 11.55
N ASN A 32 -13.45 -3.28 11.25
CA ASN A 32 -12.28 -2.39 11.34
C ASN A 32 -11.17 -2.73 10.37
N LYS A 33 -11.45 -3.55 9.39
CA LYS A 33 -10.49 -3.85 8.34
C LYS A 33 -10.34 -2.64 7.43
N VAL A 34 -9.10 -2.28 7.13
CA VAL A 34 -8.81 -1.14 6.27
C VAL A 34 -8.30 -1.66 4.94
N ILE A 35 -8.94 -1.20 3.86
CA ILE A 35 -8.59 -1.61 2.50
C ILE A 35 -8.07 -0.39 1.75
N PHE A 36 -6.87 -0.54 1.17
CA PHE A 36 -6.26 0.52 0.37
C PHE A 36 -6.47 0.22 -1.10
N CYS A 37 -6.89 1.23 -1.85
CA CYS A 37 -7.24 1.07 -3.27
C CYS A 37 -6.25 1.86 -4.12
N PHE A 38 -5.66 1.17 -5.10
CA PHE A 38 -4.70 1.76 -6.03
C PHE A 38 -5.23 1.65 -7.45
N THR A 39 -4.91 2.63 -8.28
CA THR A 39 -5.18 2.51 -9.72
C THR A 39 -4.09 1.65 -10.34
N LYS A 40 -4.48 0.58 -11.01
CA LYS A 40 -3.52 -0.32 -11.64
C LYS A 40 -2.81 0.35 -12.80
N ASN A 41 -1.52 0.09 -12.88
CA ASN A 41 -0.70 0.45 -14.04
C ASN A 41 0.46 -0.54 -14.11
N THR A 42 1.26 -0.43 -15.17
CA THR A 42 2.35 -1.37 -15.39
C THR A 42 3.36 -1.34 -14.25
N HIS A 43 3.74 -0.16 -13.79
CA HIS A 43 4.72 -0.02 -12.71
C HIS A 43 4.23 -0.65 -11.42
N LEU A 44 2.95 -0.43 -11.08
CA LEU A 44 2.37 -1.01 -9.89
C LEU A 44 2.36 -2.53 -9.98
N SER A 45 1.94 -3.07 -11.12
CA SER A 45 1.87 -4.52 -11.31
C SER A 45 3.24 -5.17 -11.17
N VAL A 46 4.28 -4.54 -11.71
CA VAL A 46 5.64 -5.04 -11.59
C VAL A 46 6.09 -5.02 -10.13
N ALA A 47 5.80 -3.94 -9.42
CA ALA A 47 6.17 -3.82 -8.01
C ALA A 47 5.52 -4.90 -7.17
N ILE A 48 4.22 -5.15 -7.38
CA ILE A 48 3.49 -6.17 -6.65
C ILE A 48 4.10 -7.55 -6.89
N ARG A 49 4.40 -7.86 -8.16
CA ARG A 49 5.00 -9.15 -8.49
C ARG A 49 6.36 -9.31 -7.82
N LYS A 50 7.19 -8.28 -7.85
CA LYS A 50 8.51 -8.35 -7.21
C LYS A 50 8.38 -8.52 -5.70
N TYR A 51 7.39 -7.86 -5.10
CA TYR A 51 7.13 -8.01 -3.68
C TYR A 51 6.81 -9.47 -3.35
N GLN A 52 5.93 -10.08 -4.16
CA GLN A 52 5.52 -11.46 -3.93
C GLN A 52 6.68 -12.44 -4.10
N GLN A 53 7.64 -12.10 -4.95
CA GLN A 53 8.80 -12.94 -5.20
C GLN A 53 9.97 -12.66 -4.25
N GLY A 54 9.83 -11.66 -3.39
CA GLY A 54 10.89 -11.30 -2.46
C GLY A 54 12.07 -10.63 -3.12
N GLU A 55 11.84 -9.94 -4.24
CA GLU A 55 12.91 -9.34 -5.02
C GLU A 55 13.06 -7.83 -4.85
N LEU A 56 12.24 -7.22 -3.98
CA LEU A 56 12.32 -5.79 -3.80
C LEU A 56 13.34 -5.41 -2.74
N CYS A 57 14.09 -4.36 -3.05
CA CYS A 57 15.00 -3.74 -2.10
C CYS A 57 14.51 -2.33 -1.80
N ILE A 58 14.31 -2.03 -0.52
CA ILE A 58 13.81 -0.72 -0.10
C ILE A 58 14.71 -0.21 1.00
N GLU A 59 15.04 1.08 0.93
CA GLU A 59 15.84 1.71 1.97
C GLU A 59 15.08 1.65 3.30
N PRO A 60 15.73 1.18 4.39
CA PRO A 60 15.00 0.92 5.64
C PRO A 60 14.29 2.12 6.23
N GLN A 61 14.88 3.30 6.15
CA GLN A 61 14.26 4.49 6.73
C GLN A 61 13.03 4.93 5.94
N LYS A 62 13.06 4.76 4.62
CA LYS A 62 11.90 5.06 3.80
C LYS A 62 10.75 4.13 4.14
N PHE A 63 11.05 2.85 4.32
CA PHE A 63 10.02 1.89 4.67
C PHE A 63 9.44 2.20 6.05
N ALA A 64 10.29 2.51 7.02
CA ALA A 64 9.83 2.86 8.36
C ALA A 64 8.95 4.12 8.34
N TYR A 65 9.35 5.11 7.55
CA TYR A 65 8.55 6.32 7.41
C TYR A 65 7.16 5.99 6.84
N SER A 66 7.12 5.14 5.82
CA SER A 66 5.86 4.75 5.22
C SER A 66 4.96 4.03 6.20
N GLN A 67 5.54 3.15 7.03
CA GLN A 67 4.77 2.47 8.06
C GLN A 67 4.16 3.46 9.07
N LYS A 68 4.95 4.43 9.51
CA LYS A 68 4.44 5.46 10.42
C LYS A 68 3.33 6.28 9.79
N PHE A 69 3.53 6.67 8.54
CA PHE A 69 2.54 7.45 7.82
C PHE A 69 1.21 6.71 7.73
N LEU A 70 1.27 5.43 7.37
CA LEU A 70 0.06 4.62 7.24
C LEU A 70 -0.63 4.39 8.57
N LYS A 71 0.14 4.16 9.63
CA LYS A 71 -0.44 4.01 10.96
C LYS A 71 -1.17 5.26 11.40
N THR A 72 -0.59 6.42 11.11
CA THR A 72 -1.24 7.70 11.42
C THR A 72 -2.58 7.80 10.70
N ILE A 73 -2.61 7.47 9.41
CA ILE A 73 -3.85 7.51 8.65
C ILE A 73 -4.88 6.53 9.22
N ILE A 74 -4.47 5.31 9.52
CA ILE A 74 -5.38 4.29 10.02
C ILE A 74 -5.99 4.72 11.36
N TYR A 75 -5.18 5.27 12.27
CA TYR A 75 -5.68 5.63 13.59
C TYR A 75 -6.47 6.93 13.59
N ASN A 76 -6.12 7.89 12.72
CA ASN A 76 -6.79 9.19 12.73
C ASN A 76 -8.11 9.21 11.98
N ASN A 77 -8.37 8.23 11.14
CA ASN A 77 -9.59 8.16 10.32
C ASN A 77 -10.63 7.22 10.90
N ARG A 78 -10.62 7.06 12.19
CA ARG A 78 -11.63 6.24 12.85
C ARG A 78 -12.97 6.93 12.94
#